data_4c14a3384f23082cce2ac2d7adffd6e2
#
_entry.id   4c14a3384f23082cce2ac2d7adffd6e2
#
_cell.length_a   1.000
_cell.length_b   1.000
_cell.length_c   1.000
_cell.angle_alpha   90.00
_cell.angle_beta   90.00
_cell.angle_gamma   90.00
#
_symmetry.space_group_name_H-M   'P 1'
#
loop_
_entity.id
_entity.type
_entity.pdbx_description
1 polymer ?
#
loop_
_entity_poly.entity_id
_entity_poly.type
_entity_poly.pdbx_seq_one_letter_code
_entity_poly.pdbx_strand_id
1 'polypeptide(L)'
;LVVPHQANMRIIEAVVTRSGVPMDKVMLTVERYGNMSAATVPVALAEALEEGRVKPCALILMPAFGAGLTVCAHLVRWGERVTPLGESDAALPPVKKSALEMIQGIRSGKTNVKERSGAGLRNLNFIEQIYAD
;
A
#
# COMPACT_ATOMS: atom_id res chain seq x y z
N LEU A 1 -14.32 9.39 2.98
CA LEU A 1 -13.90 8.06 3.44
C LEU A 1 -12.52 8.14 4.05
N VAL A 2 -12.28 7.43 5.13
CA VAL A 2 -10.96 7.27 5.73
C VAL A 2 -10.51 5.82 5.53
N VAL A 3 -9.33 5.63 4.96
CA VAL A 3 -8.72 4.32 4.70
C VAL A 3 -7.37 4.28 5.41
N PRO A 4 -7.36 3.98 6.73
CA PRO A 4 -6.15 4.03 7.52
C PRO A 4 -5.29 2.78 7.30
N HIS A 5 -4.01 2.89 7.65
CA HIS A 5 -3.18 1.71 7.84
C HIS A 5 -3.81 0.76 8.85
N GLN A 6 -3.97 -0.49 8.46
CA GLN A 6 -4.63 -1.54 9.24
C GLN A 6 -3.65 -2.20 10.22
N ALA A 7 -3.13 -1.42 11.16
CA ALA A 7 -2.15 -1.92 12.10
C ALA A 7 -2.77 -2.82 13.18
N ASN A 8 -3.84 -2.30 13.79
CA ASN A 8 -4.50 -2.92 14.93
C ASN A 8 -5.81 -2.16 15.19
N MET A 9 -6.88 -2.87 15.49
CA MET A 9 -8.20 -2.29 15.71
C MET A 9 -8.18 -1.21 16.80
N ARG A 10 -7.55 -1.47 17.94
CA ARG A 10 -7.52 -0.51 19.06
C ARG A 10 -6.87 0.83 18.69
N ILE A 11 -5.83 0.79 17.86
CA ILE A 11 -5.16 2.01 17.39
C ILE A 11 -6.10 2.77 16.45
N ILE A 12 -6.76 2.08 15.53
CA ILE A 12 -7.72 2.71 14.61
C ILE A 12 -8.84 3.37 15.39
N GLU A 13 -9.48 2.67 16.32
CA GLU A 13 -10.55 3.19 17.18
C GLU A 13 -10.10 4.42 17.98
N ALA A 14 -8.92 4.37 18.58
CA ALA A 14 -8.38 5.48 19.37
C ALA A 14 -8.15 6.74 18.50
N VAL A 15 -7.60 6.58 17.29
CA VAL A 15 -7.35 7.69 16.37
C VAL A 15 -8.69 8.26 15.85
N VAL A 16 -9.62 7.39 15.45
CA VAL A 16 -10.92 7.76 14.92
C VAL A 16 -11.72 8.52 15.96
N THR A 17 -11.79 8.02 17.20
CA THR A 17 -12.46 8.69 18.31
C THR A 17 -11.88 10.07 18.58
N ARG A 18 -10.56 10.21 18.57
CA ARG A 18 -9.88 11.50 18.79
C ARG A 18 -10.09 12.49 17.65
N SER A 19 -10.19 12.00 16.43
CA SER A 19 -10.39 12.86 15.26
C SER A 19 -11.85 13.28 15.06
N GLY A 20 -12.78 12.70 15.81
CA GLY A 20 -14.22 12.97 15.67
C GLY A 20 -14.82 12.44 14.35
N VAL A 21 -14.09 11.59 13.65
CA VAL A 21 -14.60 10.94 12.43
C VAL A 21 -15.57 9.83 12.81
N PRO A 22 -16.77 9.78 12.22
CA PRO A 22 -17.69 8.66 12.45
C PRO A 22 -17.10 7.34 11.97
N MET A 23 -17.25 6.26 12.73
CA MET A 23 -16.66 4.96 12.41
C MET A 23 -17.19 4.37 11.10
N ASP A 24 -18.43 4.67 10.72
CA ASP A 24 -19.01 4.28 9.42
C ASP A 24 -18.29 4.89 8.21
N LYS A 25 -17.51 5.96 8.42
CA LYS A 25 -16.64 6.58 7.39
C LYS A 25 -15.25 5.96 7.34
N VAL A 26 -14.96 4.98 8.17
CA VAL A 26 -13.63 4.33 8.24
C VAL A 26 -13.68 2.95 7.61
N MET A 27 -12.73 2.66 6.71
CA MET A 27 -12.58 1.32 6.16
C MET A 27 -11.80 0.44 7.12
N LEU A 28 -12.35 -0.72 7.43
CA LEU A 28 -11.76 -1.71 8.33
C LEU A 28 -11.59 -3.04 7.61
N THR A 29 -10.37 -3.53 7.56
CA THR A 29 -10.01 -4.83 6.97
C THR A 29 -9.07 -5.63 7.86
N VAL A 30 -8.65 -5.03 8.98
CA VAL A 30 -7.69 -5.63 9.92
C VAL A 30 -8.21 -6.93 10.54
N GLU A 31 -9.52 -7.09 10.72
CA GLU A 31 -10.12 -8.32 11.23
C GLU A 31 -10.01 -9.48 10.25
N ARG A 32 -10.04 -9.18 8.95
CA ARG A 32 -9.96 -10.20 7.89
C ARG A 32 -8.52 -10.57 7.53
N TYR A 33 -7.65 -9.57 7.42
CA TYR A 33 -6.30 -9.76 6.85
C TYR A 33 -5.17 -9.51 7.85
N GLY A 34 -5.48 -8.97 9.03
CA GLY A 34 -4.45 -8.54 9.97
C GLY A 34 -3.62 -7.37 9.44
N ASN A 35 -2.44 -7.20 10.01
CA ASN A 35 -1.50 -6.17 9.57
C ASN A 35 -0.59 -6.70 8.44
N MET A 36 -0.93 -6.38 7.21
CA MET A 36 -0.15 -6.72 6.02
C MET A 36 0.91 -5.66 5.67
N SER A 37 1.36 -4.85 6.65
CA SER A 37 2.36 -3.81 6.43
C SER A 37 1.93 -2.81 5.34
N ALA A 38 2.76 -2.55 4.32
CA ALA A 38 2.47 -1.59 3.26
C ALA A 38 1.23 -1.93 2.41
N ALA A 39 0.83 -3.20 2.36
CA ALA A 39 -0.34 -3.63 1.60
C ALA A 39 -1.69 -3.28 2.26
N THR A 40 -1.71 -2.90 3.53
CA THR A 40 -2.96 -2.67 4.26
C THR A 40 -3.83 -1.57 3.66
N VAL A 41 -3.24 -0.45 3.28
CA VAL A 41 -3.99 0.69 2.70
C VAL A 41 -4.51 0.36 1.30
N PRO A 42 -3.68 -0.12 0.34
CA PRO A 42 -4.18 -0.44 -0.99
C PRO A 42 -5.23 -1.56 -1.00
N VAL A 43 -5.10 -2.59 -0.17
CA VAL A 43 -6.12 -3.64 -0.05
C VAL A 43 -7.42 -3.09 0.52
N ALA A 44 -7.36 -2.30 1.59
CA ALA A 44 -8.55 -1.67 2.15
C ALA A 44 -9.23 -0.70 1.17
N LEU A 45 -8.45 -0.01 0.33
CA LEU A 45 -8.99 0.85 -0.72
C LEU A 45 -9.66 0.05 -1.84
N ALA A 46 -9.09 -1.07 -2.25
CA ALA A 46 -9.66 -1.96 -3.24
C ALA A 46 -11.03 -2.50 -2.77
N GLU A 47 -11.10 -3.00 -1.53
CA GLU A 47 -12.36 -3.45 -0.95
C GLU A 47 -13.38 -2.33 -0.80
N ALA A 48 -12.95 -1.12 -0.43
CA ALA A 48 -13.86 0.03 -0.36
C ALA A 48 -14.49 0.36 -1.72
N LEU A 49 -13.76 0.14 -2.81
CA LEU A 49 -14.30 0.25 -4.18
C LEU A 49 -15.29 -0.88 -4.48
N GLU A 50 -14.95 -2.12 -4.16
CA GLU A 50 -15.80 -3.29 -4.36
C GLU A 50 -17.10 -3.20 -3.55
N GLU A 51 -17.04 -2.71 -2.31
CA GLU A 51 -18.18 -2.47 -1.43
C GLU A 51 -18.99 -1.21 -1.84
N GLY A 52 -18.58 -0.46 -2.88
CA GLY A 52 -19.25 0.76 -3.33
C GLY A 52 -19.19 1.90 -2.31
N ARG A 53 -18.25 1.87 -1.38
CA ARG A 53 -18.05 2.92 -0.36
C ARG A 53 -17.34 4.15 -0.91
N VAL A 54 -16.60 4.03 -1.98
CA VAL A 54 -15.98 5.13 -2.69
C VAL A 54 -17.01 5.73 -3.66
N LYS A 55 -17.30 7.01 -3.51
CA LYS A 55 -18.21 7.73 -4.42
C LYS A 55 -17.40 8.53 -5.45
N PRO A 56 -17.97 8.82 -6.63
CA PRO A 56 -17.32 9.72 -7.59
C PRO A 56 -16.91 11.04 -6.93
N CYS A 57 -15.72 11.51 -7.23
CA CYS A 57 -15.14 12.75 -6.72
C CYS A 57 -15.02 12.84 -5.18
N ALA A 58 -15.17 11.71 -4.45
CA ALA A 58 -15.05 11.68 -3.01
C ALA A 58 -13.63 12.04 -2.54
N LEU A 59 -13.55 12.64 -1.35
CA LEU A 59 -12.29 12.80 -0.65
C LEU A 59 -11.99 11.52 0.15
N ILE A 60 -10.78 10.99 -0.03
CA ILE A 60 -10.27 9.81 0.68
C ILE A 60 -9.02 10.22 1.44
N LEU A 61 -9.06 10.05 2.76
CA LEU A 61 -7.93 10.26 3.65
C LEU A 61 -7.28 8.91 3.96
N MET A 62 -6.00 8.78 3.68
CA MET A 62 -5.22 7.56 3.89
C MET A 62 -4.05 7.84 4.86
N PRO A 63 -4.31 7.85 6.17
CA PRO A 63 -3.25 7.99 7.16
C PRO A 63 -2.52 6.66 7.36
N ALA A 64 -1.20 6.72 7.44
CA ALA A 64 -0.35 5.56 7.68
C ALA A 64 0.83 5.90 8.58
N PHE A 65 1.32 4.88 9.28
CA PHE A 65 2.55 4.95 10.05
C PHE A 65 3.31 3.62 9.93
N GLY A 66 4.60 3.66 10.14
CA GLY A 66 5.47 2.51 10.03
C GLY A 66 6.66 2.58 10.97
N ALA A 67 7.47 1.52 10.92
CA ALA A 67 8.71 1.47 11.67
C ALA A 67 9.65 2.60 11.23
N GLY A 68 10.28 3.23 12.24
CA GLY A 68 11.19 4.24 11.85
C GLY A 68 11.27 5.53 12.66
N LEU A 69 10.35 6.08 13.39
CA LEU A 69 8.91 6.14 13.21
C LEU A 69 8.58 7.00 11.97
N THR A 70 7.94 6.45 10.97
CA THR A 70 7.44 7.20 9.83
C THR A 70 5.93 7.39 9.94
N VAL A 71 5.45 8.60 9.62
CA VAL A 71 4.03 8.93 9.60
C VAL A 71 3.75 9.70 8.33
N CYS A 72 2.71 9.33 7.62
CA CYS A 72 2.23 10.09 6.47
C CYS A 72 0.70 10.09 6.43
N ALA A 73 0.14 11.05 5.70
CA ALA A 73 -1.27 11.06 5.37
C ALA A 73 -1.44 11.60 3.96
N HIS A 74 -2.16 10.85 3.13
CA HIS A 74 -2.53 11.30 1.79
C HIS A 74 -4.00 11.65 1.78
N LEU A 75 -4.33 12.85 1.28
CA LEU A 75 -5.69 13.25 0.98
C LEU A 75 -5.85 13.27 -0.53
N VAL A 76 -6.67 12.37 -1.05
CA VAL A 76 -6.88 12.18 -2.48
C VAL A 76 -8.32 12.54 -2.82
N ARG A 77 -8.51 13.36 -3.85
CA ARG A 77 -9.82 13.49 -4.51
C ARG A 77 -9.91 12.37 -5.55
N TRP A 78 -10.84 11.44 -5.31
CA TRP A 78 -11.06 10.33 -6.24
C TRP A 78 -11.59 10.86 -7.58
N GLY A 79 -11.31 10.14 -8.65
CA GLY A 79 -11.88 10.44 -9.97
C GLY A 79 -13.37 10.09 -10.06
N GLU A 80 -13.93 10.25 -11.25
CA GLU A 80 -15.33 9.87 -11.51
C GLU A 80 -15.53 8.35 -11.53
N ARG A 81 -14.48 7.61 -11.90
CA ARG A 81 -14.54 6.17 -12.01
C ARG A 81 -14.44 5.52 -10.62
N VAL A 82 -15.50 4.83 -10.22
CA VAL A 82 -15.57 4.07 -8.96
C VAL A 82 -15.76 2.57 -9.18
N THR A 83 -15.78 2.13 -10.42
CA THR A 83 -15.82 0.70 -10.76
C THR A 83 -14.43 0.13 -10.65
N PRO A 84 -14.21 -0.97 -9.92
CA PRO A 84 -12.94 -1.66 -9.90
C PRO A 84 -12.44 -2.01 -11.32
N LEU A 85 -11.13 -2.04 -11.50
CA LEU A 85 -10.54 -2.63 -12.69
C LEU A 85 -10.80 -4.14 -12.64
N GLY A 86 -11.13 -4.73 -13.77
CA GLY A 86 -11.17 -6.18 -13.88
C GLY A 86 -9.81 -6.83 -13.60
N GLU A 87 -9.77 -8.13 -13.57
CA GLU A 87 -8.53 -8.87 -13.44
C GLU A 87 -7.56 -8.49 -14.56
N SER A 88 -6.30 -8.34 -14.21
CA SER A 88 -5.23 -8.09 -15.17
C SER A 88 -4.72 -9.43 -15.73
N ASP A 89 -4.48 -9.49 -17.01
CA ASP A 89 -3.76 -10.59 -17.69
C ASP A 89 -2.23 -10.47 -17.52
N ALA A 90 -1.77 -9.43 -16.83
CA ALA A 90 -0.36 -9.22 -16.55
C ALA A 90 0.21 -10.36 -15.72
N ALA A 91 1.14 -11.12 -16.29
CA ALA A 91 1.86 -12.15 -15.58
C ALA A 91 3.13 -11.57 -14.93
N LEU A 92 3.43 -12.03 -13.72
CA LEU A 92 4.72 -11.75 -13.12
C LEU A 92 5.83 -12.34 -13.99
N PRO A 93 6.96 -11.66 -14.15
CA PRO A 93 8.09 -12.22 -14.89
C PRO A 93 8.52 -13.55 -14.25
N PRO A 94 8.91 -14.53 -15.07
CA PRO A 94 9.30 -15.85 -14.56
C PRO A 94 10.44 -15.72 -13.56
N VAL A 95 10.31 -16.41 -12.43
CA VAL A 95 11.34 -16.44 -11.40
C VAL A 95 12.49 -17.30 -11.89
N LYS A 96 13.64 -16.69 -12.14
CA LYS A 96 14.84 -17.38 -12.64
C LYS A 96 15.54 -18.26 -11.59
N LYS A 97 15.29 -18.00 -10.30
CA LYS A 97 15.89 -18.73 -9.18
C LYS A 97 14.83 -18.89 -8.08
N SER A 98 14.78 -20.06 -7.47
CA SER A 98 13.95 -20.28 -6.28
C SER A 98 14.44 -19.41 -5.10
N ALA A 99 13.56 -19.17 -4.12
CA ALA A 99 13.93 -18.46 -2.89
C ALA A 99 15.13 -19.13 -2.18
N LEU A 100 15.16 -20.47 -2.18
CA LEU A 100 16.25 -21.23 -1.58
C LEU A 100 17.59 -21.01 -2.28
N GLU A 101 17.60 -21.03 -3.61
CA GLU A 101 18.81 -20.73 -4.40
C GLU A 101 19.31 -19.29 -4.19
N MET A 102 18.38 -18.34 -4.04
CA MET A 102 18.74 -16.96 -3.72
C MET A 102 19.37 -16.84 -2.33
N ILE A 103 18.80 -17.50 -1.33
CA ILE A 103 19.34 -17.51 0.04
C ILE A 103 20.71 -18.19 0.08
N GLN A 104 20.88 -19.31 -0.61
CA GLN A 104 22.15 -20.01 -0.71
C GLN A 104 23.22 -19.16 -1.41
N GLY A 105 22.83 -18.45 -2.47
CA GLY A 105 23.69 -17.50 -3.17
C GLY A 105 24.18 -16.35 -2.28
N ILE A 106 23.29 -15.80 -1.44
CA ILE A 106 23.63 -14.74 -0.47
C ILE A 106 24.59 -15.29 0.60
N ARG A 107 24.29 -16.45 1.17
CA ARG A 107 25.13 -17.09 2.22
C ARG A 107 26.51 -17.48 1.70
N SER A 108 26.63 -17.88 0.44
CA SER A 108 27.91 -18.26 -0.19
C SER A 108 28.73 -17.06 -0.71
N GLY A 109 28.25 -15.84 -0.54
CA GLY A 109 28.90 -14.63 -1.05
C GLY A 109 28.92 -14.51 -2.60
N LYS A 110 28.24 -15.41 -3.30
CA LYS A 110 28.20 -15.43 -4.78
C LYS A 110 27.22 -14.41 -5.38
N THR A 111 26.34 -13.83 -4.58
CA THR A 111 25.43 -12.74 -4.98
C THR A 111 25.95 -11.42 -4.44
N ASN A 112 26.46 -10.59 -5.33
CA ASN A 112 26.93 -9.25 -4.98
C ASN A 112 25.70 -8.35 -4.71
N VAL A 113 25.51 -7.95 -3.47
CA VAL A 113 24.41 -7.06 -3.05
C VAL A 113 24.46 -5.71 -3.78
N LYS A 114 25.67 -5.31 -4.26
CA LYS A 114 25.87 -4.08 -5.05
C LYS A 114 25.15 -4.06 -6.41
N GLU A 115 24.91 -5.21 -7.04
CA GLU A 115 24.18 -5.23 -8.31
C GLU A 115 22.68 -4.98 -8.16
N ARG A 116 22.09 -5.23 -6.97
CA ARG A 116 20.69 -4.94 -6.68
C ARG A 116 20.45 -3.45 -6.40
N SER A 117 21.41 -2.73 -5.84
CA SER A 117 21.26 -1.28 -5.61
C SER A 117 21.29 -0.48 -6.93
N GLY A 118 21.99 -0.97 -7.95
CA GLY A 118 22.03 -0.33 -9.27
C GLY A 118 20.75 -0.49 -10.11
N ALA A 119 19.96 -1.54 -9.90
CA ALA A 119 18.70 -1.73 -10.60
C ALA A 119 17.54 -1.00 -9.90
N GLY A 120 17.57 -0.88 -8.56
CA GLY A 120 16.59 -0.12 -7.80
C GLY A 120 16.72 1.40 -7.99
N LEU A 121 17.96 1.89 -8.13
CA LEU A 121 18.23 3.32 -8.33
C LEU A 121 17.90 3.81 -9.75
N ARG A 122 17.81 2.95 -10.74
CA ARG A 122 17.40 3.35 -12.10
C ARG A 122 15.90 3.67 -12.21
N ASN A 123 15.08 3.20 -11.28
CA ASN A 123 13.67 3.57 -11.23
C ASN A 123 13.39 4.86 -10.43
N LEU A 124 14.38 5.41 -9.73
CA LEU A 124 14.24 6.73 -9.10
C LEU A 124 14.17 7.87 -10.12
N ASN A 125 14.79 7.73 -11.30
CA ASN A 125 14.64 8.69 -12.39
C ASN A 125 13.20 8.80 -12.91
N PHE A 126 12.37 7.77 -12.71
CA PHE A 126 10.96 7.81 -13.08
C PHE A 126 10.15 8.70 -12.12
N ILE A 127 10.52 8.72 -10.85
CA ILE A 127 9.87 9.59 -9.85
C ILE A 127 10.29 11.06 -10.07
N GLU A 128 11.55 11.31 -10.40
CA GLU A 128 12.02 12.68 -10.74
C GLU A 128 11.35 13.23 -12.01
N GLN A 129 11.04 12.39 -12.99
CA GLN A 129 10.32 12.80 -14.21
C GLN A 129 8.85 13.16 -13.97
N ILE A 130 8.21 12.59 -12.94
CA ILE A 130 6.81 12.91 -12.58
C ILE A 130 6.69 14.27 -11.89
N TYR A 131 7.76 14.75 -11.26
CA TYR A 131 7.79 16.02 -10.51
C TYR A 131 8.55 17.14 -11.23
N ALA A 132 8.96 16.94 -12.48
CA ALA A 132 9.72 17.92 -13.26
C ALA A 132 8.84 18.81 -14.18
N ASP A 133 7.52 18.59 -14.20
CA ASP A 133 6.47 19.43 -14.81
C ASP A 133 5.57 19.99 -13.69
#